data_80a737fa5c806ba501912c52d93b9386
#
_entry.id   80a737fa5c806ba501912c52d93b9386
#
_cell.length_a   1.000
_cell.length_b   1.000
_cell.length_c   1.000
_cell.angle_alpha   90.00
_cell.angle_beta   90.00
_cell.angle_gamma   90.00
#
_symmetry.space_group_name_H-M   'P 1'
#
loop_
_entity.id
_entity.type
_entity.pdbx_description
1 polymer ?
#
loop_
_entity_poly.entity_id
_entity_poly.type
_entity_poly.pdbx_seq_one_letter_code
_entity_poly.pdbx_strand_id
1 'polypeptide(L)'
;LDKLEIPYEVDDKLVRGLDYYTHTVFEIVSMNSEMGAQSTVLAGGRYDGLISYFGGPEGMSGIGWALGMERLLIALEAEGIELETKPALDAYVMCLDPEARTYAFEVLTSLRAYGYRCDMDMMERSFKAQFKAVDRSKAKLAILIGKSELEEKKVTVKNIAHKEQESIRSREIRFLMLTLF
;
A
#
# COMPACT_ATOMS: atom_id res chain seq x y z
N LEU A 1 31.85 4.36 -11.58
CA LEU A 1 31.49 4.44 -10.15
C LEU A 1 32.48 5.33 -9.40
N ASP A 2 33.79 5.23 -9.66
CA ASP A 2 34.83 6.03 -8.99
C ASP A 2 34.55 7.55 -9.05
N LYS A 3 34.15 8.05 -10.23
CA LYS A 3 33.82 9.49 -10.40
C LYS A 3 32.61 9.96 -9.64
N LEU A 4 31.79 9.02 -9.21
CA LEU A 4 30.55 9.27 -8.43
C LEU A 4 30.77 8.94 -6.95
N GLU A 5 31.98 8.53 -6.59
CA GLU A 5 32.33 8.11 -5.23
C GLU A 5 31.43 6.99 -4.67
N ILE A 6 30.93 6.12 -5.58
CA ILE A 6 30.10 4.98 -5.20
C ILE A 6 31.03 3.80 -4.90
N PRO A 7 31.07 3.30 -3.65
CA PRO A 7 31.90 2.16 -3.31
C PRO A 7 31.40 0.89 -4.00
N TYR A 8 32.31 0.09 -4.53
CA TYR A 8 31.99 -1.19 -5.14
C TYR A 8 33.15 -2.16 -4.99
N GLU A 9 32.84 -3.45 -5.12
CA GLU A 9 33.82 -4.52 -5.15
C GLU A 9 33.69 -5.26 -6.50
N VAL A 10 34.81 -5.62 -7.08
CA VAL A 10 34.83 -6.47 -8.30
C VAL A 10 34.95 -7.93 -7.87
N ASP A 11 33.93 -8.71 -8.20
CA ASP A 11 33.87 -10.15 -7.92
C ASP A 11 33.84 -10.93 -9.22
N ASP A 12 34.98 -11.53 -9.59
CA ASP A 12 35.13 -12.36 -10.79
C ASP A 12 34.35 -13.68 -10.74
N LYS A 13 33.78 -14.01 -9.58
CA LYS A 13 32.98 -15.23 -9.35
C LYS A 13 31.48 -14.97 -9.36
N LEU A 14 31.08 -13.72 -9.51
CA LEU A 14 29.66 -13.36 -9.55
C LEU A 14 28.99 -13.99 -10.76
N VAL A 15 28.10 -14.93 -10.52
CA VAL A 15 27.29 -15.62 -11.55
C VAL A 15 25.82 -15.37 -11.28
N ARG A 16 25.10 -15.04 -12.34
CA ARG A 16 23.64 -14.89 -12.30
C ARG A 16 22.97 -16.06 -13.06
N GLY A 17 21.82 -16.51 -12.56
CA GLY A 17 21.07 -17.63 -13.13
C GLY A 17 20.32 -17.32 -14.46
N LEU A 18 20.71 -16.26 -15.17
CA LEU A 18 20.09 -15.81 -16.42
C LEU A 18 21.16 -15.79 -17.52
N ASP A 19 20.92 -16.48 -18.59
CA ASP A 19 21.86 -16.73 -19.67
C ASP A 19 21.93 -15.62 -20.73
N TYR A 20 21.05 -14.64 -20.65
CA TYR A 20 21.03 -13.50 -21.59
C TYR A 20 21.98 -12.35 -21.22
N TYR A 21 22.59 -12.39 -20.03
CA TYR A 21 23.55 -11.37 -19.65
C TYR A 21 24.85 -11.46 -20.45
N THR A 22 25.37 -10.28 -20.79
CA THR A 22 26.64 -10.10 -21.49
C THR A 22 27.51 -9.09 -20.75
N HIS A 23 28.84 -9.35 -20.72
CA HIS A 23 29.84 -8.47 -20.13
C HIS A 23 29.68 -8.16 -18.64
N THR A 24 28.76 -7.28 -18.28
CA THR A 24 28.65 -6.75 -16.90
C THR A 24 27.39 -7.26 -16.22
N VAL A 25 27.57 -7.84 -15.05
CA VAL A 25 26.50 -8.14 -14.10
C VAL A 25 26.79 -7.43 -12.79
N PHE A 26 25.76 -7.12 -12.02
CA PHE A 26 25.94 -6.43 -10.76
C PHE A 26 24.86 -6.82 -9.75
N GLU A 27 25.21 -6.67 -8.49
CA GLU A 27 24.30 -6.80 -7.35
C GLU A 27 24.46 -5.61 -6.41
N ILE A 28 23.35 -5.22 -5.77
CA ILE A 28 23.38 -4.35 -4.60
C ILE A 28 23.07 -5.23 -3.40
N VAL A 29 24.05 -5.29 -2.50
CA VAL A 29 24.02 -6.17 -1.34
C VAL A 29 23.95 -5.32 -0.08
N SER A 30 23.03 -5.63 0.81
CA SER A 30 23.01 -5.04 2.15
C SER A 30 24.17 -5.60 2.96
N MET A 31 24.92 -4.72 3.61
CA MET A 31 26.01 -5.09 4.51
C MET A 31 25.52 -5.42 5.93
N ASN A 32 24.21 -5.30 6.19
CA ASN A 32 23.63 -5.62 7.48
C ASN A 32 23.62 -7.12 7.71
N SER A 33 24.23 -7.57 8.80
CA SER A 33 24.35 -9.00 9.15
C SER A 33 22.99 -9.69 9.41
N GLU A 34 21.97 -8.94 9.76
CA GLU A 34 20.62 -9.47 10.00
C GLU A 34 19.96 -9.98 8.71
N MET A 35 20.39 -9.49 7.53
CA MET A 35 19.93 -9.96 6.23
C MET A 35 20.39 -11.38 5.88
N GLY A 36 21.48 -11.85 6.46
CA GLY A 36 22.00 -13.20 6.23
C GLY A 36 22.16 -13.55 4.75
N ALA A 37 21.66 -14.73 4.35
CA ALA A 37 21.72 -15.20 2.95
C ALA A 37 20.82 -14.41 1.98
N GLN A 38 20.00 -13.48 2.45
CA GLN A 38 19.09 -12.67 1.64
C GLN A 38 19.60 -11.24 1.41
N SER A 39 20.87 -11.01 1.59
CA SER A 39 21.52 -9.70 1.53
C SER A 39 21.46 -9.01 0.15
N THR A 40 21.35 -9.77 -0.96
CA THR A 40 21.16 -9.18 -2.30
C THR A 40 19.76 -8.60 -2.45
N VAL A 41 19.66 -7.28 -2.47
CA VAL A 41 18.38 -6.55 -2.57
C VAL A 41 18.02 -6.28 -4.03
N LEU A 42 19.01 -5.96 -4.88
CA LEU A 42 18.84 -5.66 -6.29
C LEU A 42 19.91 -6.37 -7.09
N ALA A 43 19.55 -6.82 -8.28
CA ALA A 43 20.52 -7.41 -9.21
C ALA A 43 20.15 -7.12 -10.66
N GLY A 44 21.15 -7.01 -11.49
CA GLY A 44 20.98 -6.70 -12.89
C GLY A 44 22.23 -6.96 -13.73
N GLY A 45 22.18 -6.52 -14.97
CA GLY A 45 23.29 -6.64 -15.89
C GLY A 45 22.96 -6.11 -17.28
N ARG A 46 23.98 -6.14 -18.10
CA ARG A 46 23.91 -5.78 -19.53
C ARG A 46 23.47 -6.99 -20.34
N TYR A 47 22.69 -6.75 -21.37
CA TYR A 47 22.26 -7.77 -22.33
C TYR A 47 22.24 -7.18 -23.76
N ASP A 48 23.14 -7.66 -24.60
CA ASP A 48 23.30 -7.15 -25.97
C ASP A 48 22.49 -7.93 -27.00
N GLY A 49 22.07 -9.17 -26.72
CA GLY A 49 21.34 -10.02 -27.63
C GLY A 49 19.85 -10.16 -27.36
N LEU A 50 19.37 -9.72 -26.19
CA LEU A 50 17.99 -9.99 -25.77
C LEU A 50 16.96 -9.26 -26.63
N ILE A 51 17.26 -8.03 -27.05
CA ILE A 51 16.34 -7.21 -27.84
C ILE A 51 16.15 -7.80 -29.24
N SER A 52 17.23 -8.23 -29.89
CA SER A 52 17.17 -8.90 -31.20
C SER A 52 16.53 -10.28 -31.11
N TYR A 53 16.73 -11.01 -30.02
CA TYR A 53 16.05 -12.28 -29.77
C TYR A 53 14.52 -12.16 -29.78
N PHE A 54 13.98 -11.05 -29.29
CA PHE A 54 12.55 -10.73 -29.34
C PHE A 54 12.11 -9.98 -30.60
N GLY A 55 12.92 -9.98 -31.66
CA GLY A 55 12.58 -9.35 -32.95
C GLY A 55 12.82 -7.86 -33.02
N GLY A 56 13.53 -7.28 -32.07
CA GLY A 56 13.99 -5.90 -32.13
C GLY A 56 15.24 -5.72 -33.04
N PRO A 57 15.73 -4.48 -33.20
CA PRO A 57 16.90 -4.19 -34.02
C PRO A 57 18.15 -4.94 -33.57
N GLU A 58 18.91 -5.46 -34.53
CA GLU A 58 20.21 -6.08 -34.25
C GLU A 58 21.21 -5.03 -33.73
N GLY A 59 22.08 -5.48 -32.81
CA GLY A 59 23.14 -4.65 -32.23
C GLY A 59 22.65 -3.64 -31.20
N MET A 60 21.36 -3.67 -30.85
CA MET A 60 20.83 -2.85 -29.76
C MET A 60 21.17 -3.49 -28.42
N SER A 61 22.00 -2.82 -27.63
CA SER A 61 22.31 -3.25 -26.27
C SER A 61 21.27 -2.73 -25.27
N GLY A 62 21.12 -3.45 -24.17
CA GLY A 62 20.29 -3.07 -23.06
C GLY A 62 20.97 -3.28 -21.72
N ILE A 63 20.52 -2.60 -20.72
CA ILE A 63 20.86 -2.82 -19.31
C ILE A 63 19.58 -2.77 -18.49
N GLY A 64 19.45 -3.66 -17.53
CA GLY A 64 18.28 -3.68 -16.67
C GLY A 64 18.57 -4.34 -15.35
N TRP A 65 17.65 -4.17 -14.42
CA TRP A 65 17.74 -4.73 -13.09
C TRP A 65 16.36 -5.07 -12.53
N ALA A 66 16.35 -5.94 -11.56
CA ALA A 66 15.18 -6.25 -10.75
C ALA A 66 15.51 -6.06 -9.27
N LEU A 67 14.56 -5.57 -8.51
CA LEU A 67 14.65 -5.34 -7.08
C LEU A 67 13.65 -6.24 -6.37
N GLY A 68 14.12 -6.94 -5.32
CA GLY A 68 13.25 -7.70 -4.43
C GLY A 68 12.55 -6.77 -3.45
N MET A 69 11.26 -6.53 -3.64
CA MET A 69 10.50 -5.61 -2.79
C MET A 69 10.51 -6.06 -1.32
N GLU A 70 10.28 -7.33 -1.06
CA GLU A 70 10.31 -7.91 0.29
C GLU A 70 11.71 -7.80 0.90
N ARG A 71 12.76 -8.02 0.12
CA ARG A 71 14.15 -7.87 0.58
C ARG A 71 14.49 -6.43 0.90
N LEU A 72 13.99 -5.47 0.12
CA LEU A 72 14.14 -4.05 0.43
C LEU A 72 13.45 -3.70 1.75
N LEU A 73 12.23 -4.19 1.98
CA LEU A 73 11.51 -3.94 3.23
C LEU A 73 12.25 -4.53 4.44
N ILE A 74 12.78 -5.76 4.32
CA ILE A 74 13.60 -6.39 5.37
C ILE A 74 14.88 -5.58 5.62
N ALA A 75 15.54 -5.11 4.56
CA ALA A 75 16.74 -4.28 4.69
C ALA A 75 16.45 -2.96 5.41
N LEU A 76 15.34 -2.29 5.10
CA LEU A 76 14.92 -1.07 5.77
C LEU A 76 14.61 -1.31 7.25
N GLU A 77 13.95 -2.42 7.58
CA GLU A 77 13.68 -2.81 8.96
C GLU A 77 14.97 -3.10 9.74
N ALA A 78 15.91 -3.84 9.12
CA ALA A 78 17.23 -4.13 9.72
C ALA A 78 18.08 -2.87 9.97
N GLU A 79 17.91 -1.83 9.14
CA GLU A 79 18.55 -0.51 9.32
C GLU A 79 17.78 0.40 10.29
N GLY A 80 16.68 -0.08 10.88
CA GLY A 80 15.85 0.72 11.80
C GLY A 80 15.09 1.85 11.12
N ILE A 81 14.91 1.78 9.81
CA ILE A 81 14.17 2.80 9.05
C ILE A 81 12.68 2.47 9.14
N GLU A 82 11.96 3.24 9.92
CA GLU A 82 10.50 3.18 9.95
C GLU A 82 9.94 3.81 8.67
N LEU A 83 9.33 2.98 7.83
CA LEU A 83 8.51 3.50 6.74
C LEU A 83 7.29 4.19 7.35
N GLU A 84 6.99 5.40 6.93
CA GLU A 84 5.70 6.01 7.23
C GLU A 84 4.62 5.04 6.79
N THR A 85 4.07 4.31 7.77
CA THR A 85 2.91 3.44 7.51
C THR A 85 1.80 4.30 6.95
N LYS A 86 1.08 3.77 5.97
CA LYS A 86 -0.07 4.45 5.36
C LYS A 86 -0.86 5.18 6.44
N PRO A 87 -1.12 6.46 6.24
CA PRO A 87 -1.91 7.20 7.20
C PRO A 87 -3.22 6.46 7.46
N ALA A 88 -3.70 6.56 8.68
CA ALA A 88 -4.97 6.05 9.13
C ALA A 88 -6.09 6.28 8.10
N LEU A 89 -7.08 5.41 8.06
CA LEU A 89 -8.26 5.65 7.25
C LEU A 89 -8.93 6.97 7.69
N ASP A 90 -9.46 7.70 6.73
CA ASP A 90 -10.25 8.87 7.03
C ASP A 90 -11.58 8.44 7.65
N ALA A 91 -12.21 7.39 7.11
CA ALA A 91 -13.43 6.83 7.69
C ALA A 91 -13.52 5.31 7.52
N TYR A 92 -14.21 4.68 8.46
CA TYR A 92 -14.61 3.27 8.37
C TYR A 92 -16.13 3.18 8.43
N VAL A 93 -16.75 2.60 7.39
CA VAL A 93 -18.21 2.43 7.31
C VAL A 93 -18.59 1.12 7.98
N MET A 94 -19.43 1.21 9.00
CA MET A 94 -19.96 0.07 9.75
C MET A 94 -21.39 -0.18 9.29
N CYS A 95 -21.62 -1.33 8.68
CA CYS A 95 -22.98 -1.81 8.33
C CYS A 95 -23.54 -2.62 9.49
N LEU A 96 -24.56 -2.10 10.15
CA LEU A 96 -25.16 -2.68 11.35
C LEU A 96 -26.35 -3.58 11.06
N ASP A 97 -26.90 -3.51 9.85
CA ASP A 97 -28.03 -4.28 9.40
C ASP A 97 -27.82 -4.78 7.97
N PRO A 98 -28.07 -6.08 7.67
CA PRO A 98 -27.92 -6.60 6.32
C PRO A 98 -28.74 -5.85 5.26
N GLU A 99 -29.93 -5.35 5.62
CA GLU A 99 -30.79 -4.58 4.71
C GLU A 99 -30.16 -3.23 4.31
N ALA A 100 -29.30 -2.67 5.17
CA ALA A 100 -28.59 -1.41 4.93
C ALA A 100 -27.30 -1.56 4.09
N ARG A 101 -26.89 -2.78 3.73
CA ARG A 101 -25.61 -3.06 3.10
C ARG A 101 -25.37 -2.30 1.79
N THR A 102 -26.37 -2.29 0.92
CA THR A 102 -26.28 -1.57 -0.36
C THR A 102 -26.07 -0.08 -0.13
N TYR A 103 -26.83 0.50 0.79
CA TYR A 103 -26.70 1.91 1.14
C TYR A 103 -25.36 2.23 1.79
N ALA A 104 -24.86 1.37 2.67
CA ALA A 104 -23.52 1.51 3.25
C ALA A 104 -22.43 1.49 2.17
N PHE A 105 -22.58 0.63 1.17
CA PHE A 105 -21.66 0.54 0.05
C PHE A 105 -21.74 1.79 -0.86
N GLU A 106 -22.92 2.35 -1.09
CA GLU A 106 -23.10 3.62 -1.80
C GLU A 106 -22.38 4.77 -1.08
N VAL A 107 -22.52 4.86 0.24
CA VAL A 107 -21.83 5.86 1.07
C VAL A 107 -20.30 5.68 0.97
N LEU A 108 -19.80 4.45 1.11
CA LEU A 108 -18.37 4.13 0.96
C LEU A 108 -17.86 4.59 -0.40
N THR A 109 -18.55 4.21 -1.47
CA THR A 109 -18.13 4.50 -2.86
C THR A 109 -18.14 5.99 -3.13
N SER A 110 -19.14 6.71 -2.61
CA SER A 110 -19.21 8.16 -2.71
C SER A 110 -18.03 8.84 -2.03
N LEU A 111 -17.67 8.43 -0.81
CA LEU A 111 -16.52 8.97 -0.10
C LEU A 111 -15.20 8.70 -0.83
N ARG A 112 -15.02 7.49 -1.35
CA ARG A 112 -13.84 7.14 -2.17
C ARG A 112 -13.75 7.98 -3.45
N ALA A 113 -14.87 8.27 -4.10
CA ALA A 113 -14.92 9.13 -5.28
C ALA A 113 -14.48 10.57 -4.97
N TYR A 114 -14.62 11.03 -3.74
CA TYR A 114 -14.09 12.33 -3.29
C TYR A 114 -12.62 12.27 -2.82
N GLY A 115 -11.96 11.12 -2.94
CA GLY A 115 -10.54 10.95 -2.61
C GLY A 115 -10.27 10.56 -1.14
N TYR A 116 -11.31 10.32 -0.32
CA TYR A 116 -11.12 9.88 1.06
C TYR A 116 -10.73 8.41 1.13
N ARG A 117 -9.83 8.08 2.04
CA ARG A 117 -9.42 6.69 2.31
C ARG A 117 -10.42 6.05 3.26
N CYS A 118 -11.29 5.26 2.70
CA CYS A 118 -12.39 4.64 3.44
C CYS A 118 -12.40 3.13 3.22
N ASP A 119 -12.86 2.40 4.22
CA ASP A 119 -13.10 0.96 4.14
C ASP A 119 -14.40 0.59 4.85
N MET A 120 -14.91 -0.64 4.63
CA MET A 120 -16.08 -1.15 5.32
C MET A 120 -15.97 -2.64 5.62
N ASP A 121 -16.83 -3.12 6.50
CA ASP A 121 -16.95 -4.56 6.75
C ASP A 121 -17.69 -5.28 5.63
N MET A 122 -16.99 -6.16 4.92
CA MET A 122 -17.58 -7.01 3.86
C MET A 122 -18.03 -8.38 4.37
N MET A 123 -17.74 -8.70 5.64
CA MET A 123 -17.92 -10.04 6.21
C MET A 123 -19.15 -10.16 7.13
N GLU A 124 -19.99 -9.15 7.19
CA GLU A 124 -21.20 -9.11 8.06
C GLU A 124 -20.88 -9.42 9.53
N ARG A 125 -19.72 -8.93 10.00
CA ARG A 125 -19.29 -9.15 11.38
C ARG A 125 -20.15 -8.38 12.37
N SER A 126 -20.19 -8.87 13.59
CA SER A 126 -20.89 -8.19 14.68
C SER A 126 -20.39 -6.76 14.91
N PHE A 127 -21.24 -5.89 15.47
CA PHE A 127 -20.89 -4.50 15.84
C PHE A 127 -19.53 -4.39 16.56
N LYS A 128 -19.32 -5.27 17.56
CA LYS A 128 -18.06 -5.29 18.32
C LYS A 128 -16.83 -5.62 17.44
N ALA A 129 -17.00 -6.53 16.49
CA ALA A 129 -15.92 -6.91 15.58
C ALA A 129 -15.62 -5.82 14.55
N GLN A 130 -16.66 -5.13 14.06
CA GLN A 130 -16.50 -3.97 13.17
C GLN A 130 -15.82 -2.80 13.90
N PHE A 131 -16.19 -2.54 15.16
CA PHE A 131 -15.55 -1.48 15.95
C PHE A 131 -14.05 -1.76 16.20
N LYS A 132 -13.68 -3.03 16.43
CA LYS A 132 -12.27 -3.42 16.49
C LYS A 132 -11.53 -3.18 15.16
N ALA A 133 -12.23 -3.27 14.02
CA ALA A 133 -11.63 -2.95 12.74
C ALA A 133 -11.42 -1.44 12.56
N VAL A 134 -12.35 -0.61 13.07
CA VAL A 134 -12.16 0.85 13.16
C VAL A 134 -10.87 1.17 13.91
N ASP A 135 -10.70 0.61 15.11
CA ASP A 135 -9.51 0.85 15.94
C ASP A 135 -8.23 0.38 15.25
N ARG A 136 -8.23 -0.82 14.68
CA ARG A 136 -7.07 -1.40 13.99
C ARG A 136 -6.67 -0.60 12.74
N SER A 137 -7.64 -0.06 12.02
CA SER A 137 -7.41 0.77 10.82
C SER A 137 -7.00 2.19 11.18
N LYS A 138 -7.01 2.56 12.47
CA LYS A 138 -6.79 3.92 12.97
C LYS A 138 -7.67 4.93 12.23
N ALA A 139 -8.89 4.55 11.88
CA ALA A 139 -9.82 5.44 11.20
C ALA A 139 -10.17 6.62 12.10
N LYS A 140 -10.19 7.82 11.53
CA LYS A 140 -10.55 9.05 12.28
C LYS A 140 -12.04 9.09 12.58
N LEU A 141 -12.86 8.60 11.64
CA LEU A 141 -14.31 8.55 11.75
C LEU A 141 -14.84 7.11 11.63
N ALA A 142 -15.86 6.77 12.41
CA ALA A 142 -16.70 5.63 12.19
C ALA A 142 -18.07 6.11 11.67
N ILE A 143 -18.51 5.58 10.53
CA ILE A 143 -19.80 5.89 9.92
C ILE A 143 -20.71 4.69 10.12
N LEU A 144 -21.72 4.84 10.96
CA LEU A 144 -22.64 3.78 11.35
C LEU A 144 -23.89 3.88 10.50
N ILE A 145 -24.28 2.76 9.92
CA ILE A 145 -25.47 2.65 9.05
C ILE A 145 -26.23 1.39 9.44
N GLY A 146 -27.39 1.59 10.02
CA GLY A 146 -28.36 0.57 10.33
C GLY A 146 -29.68 0.80 9.58
N LYS A 147 -30.74 0.16 10.03
CA LYS A 147 -32.07 0.24 9.41
C LYS A 147 -32.65 1.65 9.49
N SER A 148 -32.53 2.32 10.61
CA SER A 148 -33.00 3.71 10.80
C SER A 148 -32.28 4.69 9.86
N GLU A 149 -30.97 4.56 9.74
CA GLU A 149 -30.19 5.41 8.84
C GLU A 149 -30.57 5.17 7.37
N LEU A 150 -30.85 3.93 7.00
CA LEU A 150 -31.33 3.58 5.67
C LEU A 150 -32.70 4.23 5.35
N GLU A 151 -33.67 4.13 6.28
CA GLU A 151 -35.01 4.66 6.12
C GLU A 151 -35.02 6.19 6.03
N GLU A 152 -34.19 6.85 6.83
CA GLU A 152 -34.10 8.32 6.89
C GLU A 152 -33.13 8.92 5.88
N LYS A 153 -32.39 8.09 5.12
CA LYS A 153 -31.29 8.50 4.22
C LYS A 153 -30.23 9.36 4.95
N LYS A 154 -29.92 8.94 6.17
CA LYS A 154 -28.92 9.52 7.04
C LYS A 154 -27.76 8.57 7.27
N VAL A 155 -26.73 9.07 7.91
CA VAL A 155 -25.61 8.30 8.46
C VAL A 155 -25.31 8.86 9.85
N THR A 156 -24.94 7.98 10.74
CA THR A 156 -24.44 8.39 12.07
C THR A 156 -22.93 8.41 12.04
N VAL A 157 -22.32 9.58 12.19
CA VAL A 157 -20.87 9.77 12.16
C VAL A 157 -20.36 9.92 13.57
N LYS A 158 -19.36 9.12 13.92
CA LYS A 158 -18.67 9.19 15.20
C LYS A 158 -17.21 9.58 14.99
N ASN A 159 -16.81 10.71 15.57
CA ASN A 159 -15.42 11.12 15.66
C ASN A 159 -14.71 10.29 16.73
N ILE A 160 -13.69 9.54 16.37
CA ILE A 160 -13.02 8.61 17.27
C ILE A 160 -12.18 9.35 18.32
N ALA A 161 -11.52 10.43 17.92
CA ALA A 161 -10.66 11.22 18.82
C ALA A 161 -11.47 12.00 19.88
N HIS A 162 -12.52 12.69 19.43
CA HIS A 162 -13.34 13.55 20.29
C HIS A 162 -14.51 12.82 20.96
N LYS A 163 -14.80 11.57 20.54
CA LYS A 163 -15.95 10.78 21.02
C LYS A 163 -17.31 11.43 20.80
N GLU A 164 -17.37 12.39 19.89
CA GLU A 164 -18.59 13.05 19.49
C GLU A 164 -19.30 12.23 18.40
N GLN A 165 -20.62 12.28 18.41
CA GLN A 165 -21.45 11.55 17.47
C GLN A 165 -22.59 12.45 16.99
N GLU A 166 -22.81 12.47 15.69
CA GLU A 166 -23.91 13.21 15.07
C GLU A 166 -24.56 12.41 13.95
N SER A 167 -25.83 12.71 13.69
CA SER A 167 -26.59 12.12 12.58
C SER A 167 -26.82 13.17 11.50
N ILE A 168 -26.34 12.90 10.30
CA ILE A 168 -26.39 13.81 9.16
C ILE A 168 -27.01 13.13 7.95
N ARG A 169 -27.52 13.89 7.00
CA ARG A 169 -27.95 13.32 5.71
C ARG A 169 -26.72 12.83 4.93
N SER A 170 -26.84 11.70 4.27
CA SER A 170 -25.68 11.12 3.53
C SER A 170 -25.06 12.08 2.51
N ARG A 171 -25.85 12.94 1.88
CA ARG A 171 -25.37 13.98 0.96
C ARG A 171 -24.53 15.07 1.62
N GLU A 172 -24.65 15.25 2.93
CA GLU A 172 -23.95 16.27 3.71
C GLU A 172 -22.62 15.75 4.27
N ILE A 173 -22.37 14.45 4.20
CA ILE A 173 -21.17 13.81 4.71
C ILE A 173 -19.90 14.40 4.10
N ARG A 174 -19.95 14.82 2.84
CA ARG A 174 -18.84 15.49 2.17
C ARG A 174 -18.46 16.79 2.86
N PHE A 175 -19.43 17.60 3.24
CA PHE A 175 -19.17 18.87 3.93
C PHE A 175 -18.56 18.63 5.30
N LEU A 176 -19.06 17.66 6.04
CA LEU A 176 -18.48 17.26 7.33
C LEU A 176 -17.02 16.80 7.15
N MET A 177 -16.72 15.97 6.15
CA MET A 177 -15.35 15.53 5.86
C MET A 177 -14.43 16.70 5.55
N LEU A 178 -14.89 17.70 4.78
CA LEU A 178 -14.11 18.90 4.44
C LEU A 178 -13.81 19.79 5.66
N THR A 179 -14.62 19.74 6.71
CA THR A 179 -14.39 20.52 7.92
C THR A 179 -13.50 19.83 8.94
N LEU A 180 -13.32 18.51 8.79
CA LEU A 180 -12.54 17.68 9.72
C LEU A 180 -11.13 17.36 9.19
N PHE A 181 -10.87 17.60 7.92
CA PHE A 181 -9.60 17.34 7.22
C PHE A 181 -9.10 18.52 6.41
#